data_befb03f8c2509e3b9d0ad2f4421d6bcd
#
_entry.id   befb03f8c2509e3b9d0ad2f4421d6bcd
#
_cell.length_a   1.000
_cell.length_b   1.000
_cell.length_c   1.000
_cell.angle_alpha   90.00
_cell.angle_beta   90.00
_cell.angle_gamma   90.00
#
_symmetry.space_group_name_H-M   'P 1'
#
loop_
_entity.id
_entity.type
_entity.pdbx_description
1 polymer ?
#
loop_
_entity_poly.entity_id
_entity_poly.type
_entity_poly.pdbx_seq_one_letter_code
_entity_poly.pdbx_strand_id
1 'polypeptide(L)'
;TIDSKLQNGELSMNMTNERTGQEMIIYARHIRENLGNYYLFVNTALEPIDSVVTFFTRQYALYTMIVIVVASIVALMISGLVTDPIIRMKQEAVKLSQADYSAHFDGGSLTELQQLANSLNTANRQLSKIDELRRDLLANVSHDIRTPMTDIRAYAEMIRDISGNDPVKRDKHLGVIIKETDYMTRLINDMSELAKMQSGNYVLNRTNMDLANKIREIIELNQKSIAQGGQIVELKIPGTLYIYADEVKIGQVITNFLTNALKHTAAGQHITIQAYRKPDEETMHFEIRDDGEGIPESELPYVWDRYHKTSRSFSRNQLNTGLGLAIVKAILDAHDAQYGVTSIVGKGSTFWFELRETHEA
;
A
#
# COMPACT_ATOMS: atom_id res chain seq x y z
N THR A 1 29.61 -12.63 -99.08
CA THR A 1 31.05 -12.76 -98.75
C THR A 1 31.35 -12.02 -97.45
N ILE A 2 32.24 -12.59 -96.68
CA ILE A 2 32.56 -12.01 -95.32
C ILE A 2 33.07 -10.57 -95.43
N ASP A 3 33.83 -10.29 -96.55
CA ASP A 3 34.39 -8.92 -96.76
C ASP A 3 33.32 -7.82 -96.94
N SER A 4 32.11 -8.14 -97.43
CA SER A 4 31.04 -7.10 -97.55
C SER A 4 30.34 -6.74 -96.24
N LYS A 5 30.60 -7.47 -95.19
CA LYS A 5 30.03 -7.24 -93.84
C LYS A 5 31.07 -6.67 -92.85
N LEU A 6 32.36 -6.61 -93.28
CA LEU A 6 33.38 -5.98 -92.42
C LEU A 6 33.32 -4.44 -92.54
N GLN A 7 32.84 -3.75 -91.56
CA GLN A 7 32.95 -2.31 -91.42
C GLN A 7 34.34 -1.99 -90.82
N ASN A 8 35.14 -1.22 -91.50
CA ASN A 8 36.50 -0.87 -91.09
C ASN A 8 37.44 -2.05 -90.80
N GLY A 9 37.23 -3.24 -91.48
CA GLY A 9 38.07 -4.41 -91.27
C GLY A 9 37.73 -5.27 -90.06
N GLU A 10 36.66 -4.96 -89.33
CA GLU A 10 36.18 -5.70 -88.14
C GLU A 10 34.70 -6.00 -88.28
N LEU A 11 34.31 -7.18 -87.78
CA LEU A 11 32.92 -7.61 -87.71
C LEU A 11 32.65 -8.20 -86.29
N SER A 12 31.61 -7.71 -85.62
CA SER A 12 31.06 -8.37 -84.44
C SER A 12 29.62 -8.79 -84.72
N MET A 13 29.29 -10.05 -84.46
CA MET A 13 27.94 -10.54 -84.67
C MET A 13 27.57 -11.61 -83.60
N ASN A 14 26.30 -11.58 -83.16
CA ASN A 14 25.77 -12.62 -82.31
C ASN A 14 25.30 -13.76 -83.24
N MET A 15 25.69 -14.96 -82.85
CA MET A 15 25.25 -16.18 -83.53
C MET A 15 24.90 -17.25 -82.46
N THR A 16 23.92 -18.09 -82.81
CA THR A 16 23.60 -19.26 -81.99
C THR A 16 24.37 -20.44 -82.52
N ASN A 17 25.07 -21.14 -81.67
CA ASN A 17 25.79 -22.39 -82.08
C ASN A 17 24.73 -23.48 -82.33
N GLU A 18 24.60 -23.90 -83.55
CA GLU A 18 23.60 -24.92 -84.00
C GLU A 18 23.72 -26.27 -83.28
N ARG A 19 24.91 -26.64 -82.79
CA ARG A 19 25.14 -27.89 -82.06
C ARG A 19 24.85 -27.85 -80.59
N THR A 20 25.09 -26.70 -79.95
CA THR A 20 24.98 -26.58 -78.51
C THR A 20 23.79 -25.71 -78.10
N GLY A 21 23.16 -24.97 -79.06
CA GLY A 21 22.08 -24.02 -78.78
C GLY A 21 22.53 -22.75 -77.96
N GLN A 22 23.80 -22.59 -77.74
CA GLN A 22 24.36 -21.45 -76.96
C GLN A 22 24.56 -20.23 -77.86
N GLU A 23 24.15 -19.09 -77.38
CA GLU A 23 24.50 -17.81 -77.98
C GLU A 23 26.00 -17.53 -77.83
N MET A 24 26.61 -17.04 -78.87
CA MET A 24 28.01 -16.68 -78.88
C MET A 24 28.23 -15.37 -79.67
N ILE A 25 29.20 -14.59 -79.27
CA ILE A 25 29.69 -13.42 -80.00
C ILE A 25 30.87 -13.91 -80.80
N ILE A 26 30.78 -13.70 -82.12
CA ILE A 26 31.88 -13.95 -83.05
C ILE A 26 32.45 -12.53 -83.41
N TYR A 27 33.69 -12.33 -83.05
CA TYR A 27 34.47 -11.20 -83.54
C TYR A 27 35.40 -11.67 -84.64
N ALA A 28 35.35 -10.98 -85.79
CA ALA A 28 36.21 -11.30 -86.95
C ALA A 28 36.97 -10.01 -87.32
N ARG A 29 38.28 -10.14 -87.51
CA ARG A 29 39.15 -9.04 -87.95
C ARG A 29 39.96 -9.48 -89.18
N HIS A 30 39.99 -8.63 -90.21
CA HIS A 30 40.81 -8.79 -91.41
C HIS A 30 42.19 -8.22 -91.19
N ILE A 31 43.24 -9.03 -91.34
CA ILE A 31 44.63 -8.63 -91.21
C ILE A 31 45.27 -8.73 -92.58
N ARG A 32 45.72 -7.61 -93.11
CA ARG A 32 46.45 -7.54 -94.36
C ARG A 32 47.96 -7.51 -94.08
N GLU A 33 48.67 -8.47 -94.56
CA GLU A 33 50.13 -8.58 -94.58
C GLU A 33 50.67 -8.75 -95.99
N ASN A 34 51.96 -8.44 -96.20
CA ASN A 34 52.57 -8.54 -97.50
C ASN A 34 52.57 -9.92 -98.16
N LEU A 35 52.18 -11.01 -97.48
CA LEU A 35 52.14 -12.41 -97.89
C LEU A 35 50.72 -12.99 -98.03
N GLY A 36 49.65 -12.18 -97.81
CA GLY A 36 48.27 -12.61 -97.97
C GLY A 36 47.28 -11.93 -97.07
N ASN A 37 46.01 -12.23 -97.32
CA ASN A 37 44.88 -11.76 -96.50
C ASN A 37 44.53 -12.88 -95.48
N TYR A 38 44.54 -12.48 -94.17
CA TYR A 38 44.18 -13.38 -93.08
C TYR A 38 42.94 -12.85 -92.30
N TYR A 39 42.12 -13.78 -91.83
CA TYR A 39 40.96 -13.49 -91.03
C TYR A 39 41.17 -14.12 -89.67
N LEU A 40 41.15 -13.25 -88.58
CA LEU A 40 41.16 -13.76 -87.26
C LEU A 40 39.73 -13.79 -86.72
N PHE A 41 39.29 -15.00 -86.28
CA PHE A 41 38.03 -15.19 -85.66
C PHE A 41 38.22 -15.52 -84.22
N VAL A 42 37.56 -14.73 -83.34
CA VAL A 42 37.50 -14.98 -81.92
C VAL A 42 36.04 -15.20 -81.56
N ASN A 43 35.74 -16.34 -80.99
CA ASN A 43 34.40 -16.64 -80.54
C ASN A 43 34.40 -16.80 -79.02
N THR A 44 33.42 -16.22 -78.34
CA THR A 44 33.20 -16.39 -76.93
C THR A 44 31.72 -16.80 -76.74
N ALA A 45 31.49 -17.82 -75.93
CA ALA A 45 30.15 -18.15 -75.54
C ALA A 45 29.59 -17.11 -74.62
N LEU A 46 28.41 -16.58 -74.89
CA LEU A 46 27.64 -15.85 -73.99
C LEU A 46 27.04 -16.83 -72.93
N GLU A 47 27.58 -16.91 -71.73
CA GLU A 47 26.90 -17.67 -70.73
C GLU A 47 25.50 -17.00 -70.51
N PRO A 48 24.42 -17.75 -70.54
CA PRO A 48 23.09 -17.16 -70.42
C PRO A 48 22.96 -16.56 -69.06
N ILE A 49 23.00 -15.23 -69.00
CA ILE A 49 22.77 -14.43 -67.74
C ILE A 49 21.48 -14.88 -67.12
N ASP A 50 20.49 -15.29 -67.91
CA ASP A 50 19.19 -15.80 -67.44
C ASP A 50 19.30 -17.05 -66.56
N SER A 51 20.28 -17.94 -66.78
CA SER A 51 20.47 -19.08 -65.89
C SER A 51 21.01 -18.72 -64.52
N VAL A 52 21.86 -17.69 -64.46
CA VAL A 52 22.38 -17.15 -63.19
C VAL A 52 21.30 -16.39 -62.43
N VAL A 53 20.53 -15.59 -63.17
CA VAL A 53 19.39 -14.85 -62.60
C VAL A 53 18.31 -15.79 -62.03
N THR A 54 17.94 -16.83 -62.79
CA THR A 54 16.97 -17.84 -62.35
C THR A 54 17.48 -18.65 -61.15
N PHE A 55 18.76 -18.97 -61.11
CA PHE A 55 19.36 -19.63 -59.94
C PHE A 55 19.25 -18.75 -58.69
N PHE A 56 19.68 -17.49 -58.80
CA PHE A 56 19.59 -16.54 -57.63
C PHE A 56 18.15 -16.26 -57.24
N THR A 57 17.23 -16.03 -58.13
CA THR A 57 15.81 -15.79 -57.81
C THR A 57 15.18 -16.99 -57.09
N ARG A 58 15.47 -18.21 -57.50
CA ARG A 58 15.00 -19.41 -56.79
C ARG A 58 15.61 -19.53 -55.41
N GLN A 59 16.90 -19.20 -55.25
CA GLN A 59 17.60 -19.22 -53.98
C GLN A 59 17.08 -18.13 -53.04
N TYR A 60 16.85 -16.90 -53.51
CA TYR A 60 16.23 -15.83 -52.74
C TYR A 60 14.78 -16.18 -52.31
N ALA A 61 13.99 -16.78 -53.20
CA ALA A 61 12.64 -17.22 -52.84
C ALA A 61 12.65 -18.26 -51.73
N LEU A 62 13.60 -19.18 -51.72
CA LEU A 62 13.75 -20.22 -50.69
C LEU A 62 14.19 -19.55 -49.34
N TYR A 63 15.17 -18.66 -49.39
CA TYR A 63 15.59 -17.94 -48.17
C TYR A 63 14.47 -17.07 -47.59
N THR A 64 13.74 -16.36 -48.45
CA THR A 64 12.60 -15.54 -48.03
C THR A 64 11.53 -16.42 -47.35
N MET A 65 11.23 -17.59 -47.89
CA MET A 65 10.29 -18.53 -47.30
C MET A 65 10.75 -19.00 -45.91
N ILE A 66 12.03 -19.37 -45.79
CA ILE A 66 12.61 -19.78 -44.49
C ILE A 66 12.51 -18.64 -43.46
N VAL A 67 12.88 -17.43 -43.86
CA VAL A 67 12.81 -16.25 -42.97
C VAL A 67 11.37 -15.99 -42.47
N ILE A 68 10.38 -16.07 -43.37
CA ILE A 68 8.96 -15.91 -43.02
C ILE A 68 8.51 -16.98 -42.00
N VAL A 69 8.91 -18.26 -42.24
CA VAL A 69 8.55 -19.35 -41.31
C VAL A 69 9.19 -19.12 -39.94
N VAL A 70 10.48 -18.79 -39.88
CA VAL A 70 11.18 -18.51 -38.62
C VAL A 70 10.57 -17.31 -37.92
N ALA A 71 10.32 -16.22 -38.64
CA ALA A 71 9.69 -15.02 -38.06
C ALA A 71 8.29 -15.32 -37.49
N SER A 72 7.51 -16.16 -38.18
CA SER A 72 6.20 -16.59 -37.70
C SER A 72 6.28 -17.40 -36.41
N ILE A 73 7.24 -18.33 -36.32
CA ILE A 73 7.47 -19.12 -35.10
C ILE A 73 7.87 -18.19 -33.93
N VAL A 74 8.80 -17.25 -34.15
CA VAL A 74 9.24 -16.28 -33.14
C VAL A 74 8.07 -15.40 -32.70
N ALA A 75 7.24 -14.91 -33.63
CA ALA A 75 6.07 -14.11 -33.31
C ALA A 75 5.07 -14.88 -32.44
N LEU A 76 4.80 -16.16 -32.73
CA LEU A 76 3.93 -16.99 -31.89
C LEU A 76 4.52 -17.26 -30.52
N MET A 77 5.84 -17.46 -30.40
CA MET A 77 6.51 -17.58 -29.09
C MET A 77 6.40 -16.32 -28.28
N ILE A 78 6.65 -15.15 -28.88
CA ILE A 78 6.53 -13.85 -28.20
C ILE A 78 5.07 -13.62 -27.74
N SER A 79 4.09 -13.95 -28.57
CA SER A 79 2.67 -13.86 -28.21
C SER A 79 2.35 -14.68 -26.96
N GLY A 80 2.77 -15.94 -26.90
CA GLY A 80 2.51 -16.79 -25.74
C GLY A 80 3.26 -16.39 -24.47
N LEU A 81 4.52 -15.91 -24.63
CA LEU A 81 5.36 -15.57 -23.47
C LEU A 81 5.11 -14.16 -22.91
N VAL A 82 4.71 -13.21 -23.74
CA VAL A 82 4.58 -11.79 -23.35
C VAL A 82 3.14 -11.30 -23.43
N THR A 83 2.50 -11.49 -24.59
CA THR A 83 1.19 -10.88 -24.87
C THR A 83 0.08 -11.50 -24.03
N ASP A 84 0.03 -12.83 -23.93
CA ASP A 84 -1.03 -13.53 -23.18
C ASP A 84 -1.02 -13.23 -21.67
N PRO A 85 0.13 -13.24 -20.97
CA PRO A 85 0.16 -12.80 -19.56
C PRO A 85 -0.30 -11.37 -19.37
N ILE A 86 0.11 -10.45 -20.25
CA ILE A 86 -0.32 -9.03 -20.17
C ILE A 86 -1.83 -8.90 -20.36
N ILE A 87 -2.43 -9.62 -21.30
CA ILE A 87 -3.88 -9.61 -21.50
C ILE A 87 -4.60 -10.14 -20.26
N ARG A 88 -4.12 -11.23 -19.66
CA ARG A 88 -4.68 -11.75 -18.40
C ARG A 88 -4.56 -10.75 -17.26
N MET A 89 -3.39 -10.14 -17.08
CA MET A 89 -3.18 -9.10 -16.06
C MET A 89 -4.12 -7.91 -16.28
N LYS A 90 -4.35 -7.48 -17.53
CA LYS A 90 -5.34 -6.44 -17.85
C LYS A 90 -6.75 -6.84 -17.40
N GLN A 91 -7.18 -8.09 -17.64
CA GLN A 91 -8.51 -8.56 -17.22
C GLN A 91 -8.65 -8.56 -15.70
N GLU A 92 -7.63 -9.01 -14.99
CA GLU A 92 -7.62 -8.96 -13.51
C GLU A 92 -7.59 -7.51 -12.98
N ALA A 93 -6.87 -6.59 -13.64
CA ALA A 93 -6.89 -5.18 -13.28
C ALA A 93 -8.28 -4.52 -13.46
N VAL A 94 -9.08 -4.98 -14.42
CA VAL A 94 -10.48 -4.53 -14.55
C VAL A 94 -11.33 -4.97 -13.36
N LYS A 95 -11.16 -6.20 -12.85
CA LYS A 95 -11.83 -6.65 -11.62
C LYS A 95 -11.45 -5.75 -10.43
N LEU A 96 -10.15 -5.49 -10.27
CA LEU A 96 -9.64 -4.60 -9.22
C LEU A 96 -10.26 -3.20 -9.31
N SER A 97 -10.43 -2.65 -10.51
CA SER A 97 -11.08 -1.34 -10.70
C SER A 97 -12.56 -1.30 -10.28
N GLN A 98 -13.19 -2.46 -10.18
CA GLN A 98 -14.58 -2.65 -9.70
C GLN A 98 -14.64 -2.99 -8.21
N ALA A 99 -13.51 -2.81 -7.48
CA ALA A 99 -13.35 -3.21 -6.06
C ALA A 99 -13.54 -4.72 -5.82
N ASP A 100 -13.31 -5.55 -6.85
CA ASP A 100 -13.22 -7.00 -6.70
C ASP A 100 -11.76 -7.38 -6.42
N TYR A 101 -11.46 -7.53 -5.14
CA TYR A 101 -10.11 -7.85 -4.65
C TYR A 101 -9.76 -9.34 -4.76
N SER A 102 -10.65 -10.18 -5.35
CA SER A 102 -10.32 -11.57 -5.71
C SER A 102 -9.33 -11.66 -6.87
N ALA A 103 -9.06 -10.54 -7.54
CA ALA A 103 -8.12 -10.44 -8.64
C ALA A 103 -6.74 -11.00 -8.25
N HIS A 104 -6.20 -11.87 -9.11
CA HIS A 104 -4.88 -12.45 -8.94
C HIS A 104 -4.05 -12.27 -10.21
N PHE A 105 -2.90 -11.63 -10.07
CA PHE A 105 -2.00 -11.33 -11.16
C PHE A 105 -0.93 -12.42 -11.26
N ASP A 106 -0.77 -12.97 -12.49
CA ASP A 106 0.26 -13.96 -12.83
C ASP A 106 1.08 -13.44 -14.00
N GLY A 107 2.38 -13.33 -13.82
CA GLY A 107 3.33 -12.83 -14.82
C GLY A 107 3.85 -13.92 -15.78
N GLY A 108 3.46 -15.18 -15.61
CA GLY A 108 3.94 -16.30 -16.42
C GLY A 108 5.42 -16.61 -16.20
N SER A 109 6.13 -16.95 -17.28
CA SER A 109 7.51 -17.44 -17.23
C SER A 109 8.58 -16.32 -17.20
N LEU A 110 8.21 -15.06 -17.48
CA LEU A 110 9.15 -13.95 -17.57
C LEU A 110 9.33 -13.30 -16.20
N THR A 111 10.58 -13.17 -15.76
CA THR A 111 10.96 -12.65 -14.45
C THR A 111 10.41 -11.23 -14.23
N GLU A 112 10.48 -10.36 -15.22
CA GLU A 112 10.03 -8.97 -15.15
C GLU A 112 8.51 -8.87 -15.00
N LEU A 113 7.77 -9.70 -15.73
CA LEU A 113 6.31 -9.77 -15.61
C LEU A 113 5.89 -10.39 -14.28
N GLN A 114 6.63 -11.36 -13.78
CA GLN A 114 6.37 -11.96 -12.47
C GLN A 114 6.65 -10.97 -11.32
N GLN A 115 7.69 -10.14 -11.42
CA GLN A 115 7.94 -9.05 -10.46
C GLN A 115 6.82 -8.02 -10.47
N LEU A 116 6.34 -7.63 -11.65
CA LEU A 116 5.18 -6.74 -11.79
C LEU A 116 3.93 -7.36 -11.18
N ALA A 117 3.64 -8.62 -11.48
CA ALA A 117 2.51 -9.37 -10.91
C ALA A 117 2.58 -9.41 -9.38
N ASN A 118 3.75 -9.68 -8.79
CA ASN A 118 3.95 -9.68 -7.34
C ASN A 118 3.70 -8.30 -6.72
N SER A 119 4.14 -7.23 -7.38
CA SER A 119 3.90 -5.84 -6.94
C SER A 119 2.40 -5.51 -6.97
N LEU A 120 1.70 -5.89 -8.05
CA LEU A 120 0.25 -5.71 -8.18
C LEU A 120 -0.53 -6.54 -7.15
N ASN A 121 -0.13 -7.79 -6.90
CA ASN A 121 -0.75 -8.63 -5.87
C ASN A 121 -0.55 -8.04 -4.47
N THR A 122 0.60 -7.41 -4.22
CA THR A 122 0.86 -6.72 -2.95
C THR A 122 -0.03 -5.50 -2.80
N ALA A 123 -0.14 -4.66 -3.84
CA ALA A 123 -1.04 -3.50 -3.86
C ALA A 123 -2.51 -3.93 -3.69
N ASN A 124 -2.94 -5.00 -4.39
CA ASN A 124 -4.28 -5.55 -4.27
C ASN A 124 -4.61 -5.98 -2.83
N ARG A 125 -3.70 -6.68 -2.17
CA ARG A 125 -3.86 -7.08 -0.76
C ARG A 125 -3.98 -5.87 0.18
N GLN A 126 -3.19 -4.83 -0.05
CA GLN A 126 -3.27 -3.59 0.74
C GLN A 126 -4.60 -2.87 0.53
N LEU A 127 -5.07 -2.76 -0.72
CA LEU A 127 -6.37 -2.17 -1.03
C LEU A 127 -7.53 -2.97 -0.42
N SER A 128 -7.51 -4.29 -0.52
CA SER A 128 -8.50 -5.18 0.13
C SER A 128 -8.56 -4.95 1.63
N LYS A 129 -7.40 -4.88 2.29
CA LYS A 129 -7.34 -4.62 3.74
C LYS A 129 -7.88 -3.24 4.12
N ILE A 130 -7.60 -2.22 3.31
CA ILE A 130 -8.14 -0.87 3.53
C ILE A 130 -9.67 -0.86 3.40
N ASP A 131 -10.21 -1.53 2.38
CA ASP A 131 -11.66 -1.58 2.17
C ASP A 131 -12.38 -2.38 3.25
N GLU A 132 -11.81 -3.49 3.70
CA GLU A 132 -12.30 -4.27 4.86
C GLU A 132 -12.34 -3.41 6.13
N LEU A 133 -11.23 -2.75 6.45
CA LEU A 133 -11.14 -1.82 7.59
C LEU A 133 -12.16 -0.68 7.49
N ARG A 134 -12.43 -0.16 6.28
CA ARG A 134 -13.44 0.87 6.04
C ARG A 134 -14.85 0.35 6.27
N ARG A 135 -15.17 -0.86 5.81
CA ARG A 135 -16.49 -1.49 6.04
C ARG A 135 -16.73 -1.77 7.51
N ASP A 136 -15.74 -2.33 8.19
CA ASP A 136 -15.82 -2.61 9.64
C ASP A 136 -16.00 -1.32 10.44
N LEU A 137 -15.27 -0.26 10.06
CA LEU A 137 -15.44 1.06 10.66
C LEU A 137 -16.89 1.54 10.53
N LEU A 138 -17.44 1.55 9.30
CA LEU A 138 -18.82 2.01 9.06
C LEU A 138 -19.86 1.15 9.80
N ALA A 139 -19.69 -0.15 9.87
CA ALA A 139 -20.58 -1.06 10.57
C ALA A 139 -20.55 -0.79 12.09
N ASN A 140 -19.36 -0.72 12.68
CA ASN A 140 -19.18 -0.47 14.12
C ASN A 140 -19.69 0.91 14.54
N VAL A 141 -19.39 1.94 13.73
CA VAL A 141 -19.91 3.30 13.94
C VAL A 141 -21.42 3.33 13.94
N SER A 142 -22.04 2.69 12.92
CA SER A 142 -23.50 2.65 12.81
C SER A 142 -24.14 1.98 14.01
N HIS A 143 -23.52 0.92 14.53
CA HIS A 143 -23.96 0.23 15.73
C HIS A 143 -23.83 1.11 16.97
N ASP A 144 -22.64 1.73 17.18
CA ASP A 144 -22.32 2.51 18.38
C ASP A 144 -23.05 3.87 18.43
N ILE A 145 -23.55 4.38 17.30
CA ILE A 145 -24.48 5.51 17.24
C ILE A 145 -25.93 5.07 17.49
N ARG A 146 -26.36 3.92 16.97
CA ARG A 146 -27.74 3.47 17.07
C ARG A 146 -28.17 3.20 18.51
N THR A 147 -27.30 2.60 19.32
CA THR A 147 -27.58 2.25 20.71
C THR A 147 -27.93 3.48 21.56
N PRO A 148 -27.06 4.54 21.70
CA PRO A 148 -27.40 5.73 22.48
C PRO A 148 -28.59 6.49 21.89
N MET A 149 -28.78 6.52 20.57
CA MET A 149 -29.97 7.14 19.99
C MET A 149 -31.26 6.44 20.41
N THR A 150 -31.23 5.10 20.50
CA THR A 150 -32.39 4.31 20.97
C THR A 150 -32.67 4.61 22.43
N ASP A 151 -31.63 4.72 23.28
CA ASP A 151 -31.78 5.04 24.70
C ASP A 151 -32.30 6.45 24.88
N ILE A 152 -31.74 7.46 24.20
CA ILE A 152 -32.24 8.84 24.22
C ILE A 152 -33.72 8.87 23.86
N ARG A 153 -34.14 8.19 22.81
CA ARG A 153 -35.55 8.14 22.38
C ARG A 153 -36.41 7.48 23.44
N ALA A 154 -36.00 6.35 23.96
CA ALA A 154 -36.76 5.62 24.98
C ALA A 154 -36.97 6.45 26.26
N TYR A 155 -35.92 7.10 26.76
CA TYR A 155 -36.02 7.97 27.95
C TYR A 155 -36.83 9.24 27.67
N ALA A 156 -36.76 9.81 26.47
CA ALA A 156 -37.61 10.93 26.07
C ALA A 156 -39.10 10.52 26.03
N GLU A 157 -39.44 9.33 25.48
CA GLU A 157 -40.80 8.77 25.48
C GLU A 157 -41.26 8.48 26.91
N MET A 158 -40.40 7.93 27.80
CA MET A 158 -40.72 7.74 29.21
C MET A 158 -41.01 9.07 29.91
N ILE A 159 -40.29 10.15 29.66
CA ILE A 159 -40.57 11.45 30.22
C ILE A 159 -41.90 11.97 29.71
N ARG A 160 -42.17 11.86 28.41
CA ARG A 160 -43.43 12.34 27.83
C ARG A 160 -44.64 11.59 28.34
N ASP A 161 -44.59 10.26 28.46
CA ASP A 161 -45.78 9.44 28.63
C ASP A 161 -45.99 8.96 30.10
N ILE A 162 -44.91 8.90 30.91
CA ILE A 162 -44.92 8.26 32.22
C ILE A 162 -44.43 9.16 33.35
N SER A 163 -43.24 9.75 33.21
CA SER A 163 -42.55 10.40 34.33
C SER A 163 -42.51 11.93 34.29
N GLY A 164 -43.17 12.56 33.31
CA GLY A 164 -43.13 13.99 33.11
C GLY A 164 -43.58 14.80 34.33
N ASN A 165 -44.54 14.27 35.12
CA ASN A 165 -45.07 14.89 36.32
C ASN A 165 -44.33 14.49 37.62
N ASP A 166 -43.38 13.54 37.57
CA ASP A 166 -42.51 13.13 38.69
C ASP A 166 -41.15 13.78 38.56
N PRO A 167 -40.84 14.82 39.30
CA PRO A 167 -39.59 15.59 39.14
C PRO A 167 -38.32 14.71 39.29
N VAL A 168 -38.37 13.76 40.26
CA VAL A 168 -37.20 12.91 40.58
C VAL A 168 -36.92 11.92 39.42
N LYS A 169 -37.93 11.30 38.90
CA LYS A 169 -37.80 10.36 37.77
C LYS A 169 -37.46 11.10 36.48
N ARG A 170 -38.09 12.27 36.24
CA ARG A 170 -37.81 13.11 35.10
C ARG A 170 -36.33 13.55 35.08
N ASP A 171 -35.81 14.06 36.22
CA ASP A 171 -34.41 14.49 36.31
C ASP A 171 -33.42 13.32 36.11
N LYS A 172 -33.76 12.14 36.64
CA LYS A 172 -32.98 10.93 36.41
C LYS A 172 -32.95 10.55 34.92
N HIS A 173 -34.08 10.59 34.24
CA HIS A 173 -34.19 10.25 32.79
C HIS A 173 -33.50 11.32 31.92
N LEU A 174 -33.63 12.62 32.27
CA LEU A 174 -32.87 13.68 31.58
C LEU A 174 -31.36 13.51 31.75
N GLY A 175 -30.91 13.09 32.94
CA GLY A 175 -29.50 12.80 33.19
C GLY A 175 -28.96 11.68 32.27
N VAL A 176 -29.79 10.67 31.97
CA VAL A 176 -29.39 9.61 30.98
C VAL A 176 -29.30 10.20 29.57
N ILE A 177 -30.30 11.00 29.17
CA ILE A 177 -30.28 11.64 27.83
C ILE A 177 -29.03 12.49 27.64
N ILE A 178 -28.70 13.34 28.62
CA ILE A 178 -27.49 14.17 28.57
C ILE A 178 -26.25 13.33 28.49
N LYS A 179 -26.15 12.28 29.31
CA LYS A 179 -25.01 11.36 29.31
C LYS A 179 -24.80 10.66 27.95
N GLU A 180 -25.88 10.18 27.34
CA GLU A 180 -25.80 9.55 26.02
C GLU A 180 -25.44 10.55 24.90
N THR A 181 -25.92 11.79 25.00
CA THR A 181 -25.55 12.87 24.06
C THR A 181 -24.06 13.25 24.19
N ASP A 182 -23.54 13.35 25.41
CA ASP A 182 -22.11 13.58 25.66
C ASP A 182 -21.24 12.44 25.12
N TYR A 183 -21.71 11.21 25.27
CA TYR A 183 -21.03 10.03 24.69
C TYR A 183 -20.97 10.12 23.17
N MET A 184 -22.10 10.43 22.49
CA MET A 184 -22.13 10.58 21.03
C MET A 184 -21.21 11.70 20.56
N THR A 185 -21.17 12.82 21.28
CA THR A 185 -20.27 13.94 20.96
C THR A 185 -18.81 13.51 21.02
N ARG A 186 -18.40 12.79 22.06
CA ARG A 186 -17.05 12.25 22.17
C ARG A 186 -16.75 11.27 21.04
N LEU A 187 -17.66 10.34 20.75
CA LEU A 187 -17.49 9.36 19.66
C LEU A 187 -17.25 10.03 18.31
N ILE A 188 -18.05 11.06 17.98
CA ILE A 188 -17.89 11.82 16.73
C ILE A 188 -16.56 12.54 16.66
N ASN A 189 -16.14 13.16 17.78
CA ASN A 189 -14.84 13.85 17.85
C ASN A 189 -13.68 12.88 17.70
N ASP A 190 -13.70 11.74 18.40
CA ASP A 190 -12.70 10.67 18.33
C ASP A 190 -12.55 10.14 16.90
N MET A 191 -13.67 9.93 16.21
CA MET A 191 -13.70 9.48 14.83
C MET A 191 -13.15 10.53 13.87
N SER A 192 -13.56 11.79 14.01
CA SER A 192 -13.08 12.89 13.17
C SER A 192 -11.57 13.07 13.32
N GLU A 193 -11.06 12.95 14.52
CA GLU A 193 -9.64 13.05 14.83
C GLU A 193 -8.86 11.89 14.20
N LEU A 194 -9.33 10.67 14.41
CA LEU A 194 -8.70 9.48 13.83
C LEU A 194 -8.68 9.53 12.29
N ALA A 195 -9.76 10.01 11.67
CA ALA A 195 -9.83 10.19 10.21
C ALA A 195 -8.82 11.23 9.72
N LYS A 196 -8.66 12.35 10.44
CA LYS A 196 -7.65 13.39 10.12
C LYS A 196 -6.24 12.84 10.20
N MET A 197 -5.90 12.09 11.25
CA MET A 197 -4.56 11.50 11.43
C MET A 197 -4.22 10.49 10.32
N GLN A 198 -5.22 9.75 9.84
CA GLN A 198 -5.03 8.73 8.79
C GLN A 198 -4.96 9.29 7.37
N SER A 199 -5.39 10.51 7.14
CA SER A 199 -5.30 11.15 5.82
C SER A 199 -3.86 11.43 5.35
N GLY A 200 -2.84 11.18 6.19
CA GLY A 200 -1.43 11.44 5.90
C GLY A 200 -1.05 12.93 5.89
N ASN A 201 -2.00 13.82 6.06
CA ASN A 201 -1.80 15.28 6.03
C ASN A 201 -1.83 15.91 7.44
N TYR A 202 -1.72 15.09 8.49
CA TYR A 202 -1.75 15.61 9.86
C TYR A 202 -0.39 16.22 10.21
N VAL A 203 -0.38 17.54 10.43
CA VAL A 203 0.82 18.28 10.85
C VAL A 203 0.79 18.43 12.36
N LEU A 204 1.78 17.88 13.06
CA LEU A 204 1.98 18.05 14.48
C LEU A 204 2.53 19.46 14.77
N ASN A 205 2.00 20.12 15.78
CA ASN A 205 2.56 21.35 16.32
C ASN A 205 3.55 21.01 17.45
N ARG A 206 4.74 20.52 17.07
CA ARG A 206 5.77 20.12 18.03
C ARG A 206 6.44 21.35 18.64
N THR A 207 6.51 21.40 19.95
CA THR A 207 7.20 22.44 20.75
C THR A 207 8.00 21.80 21.87
N ASN A 208 8.96 22.52 22.44
CA ASN A 208 9.61 22.09 23.68
C ASN A 208 8.61 22.22 24.81
N MET A 209 8.31 21.11 25.49
CA MET A 209 7.36 21.06 26.60
C MET A 209 7.92 20.30 27.80
N ASP A 210 7.51 20.71 28.99
CA ASP A 210 7.80 19.96 30.23
C ASP A 210 6.74 18.87 30.43
N LEU A 211 7.11 17.64 30.12
CA LEU A 211 6.26 16.45 30.28
C LEU A 211 5.85 16.26 31.76
N ALA A 212 6.76 16.51 32.70
CA ALA A 212 6.49 16.33 34.11
C ALA A 212 5.38 17.32 34.60
N ASN A 213 5.42 18.56 34.11
CA ASN A 213 4.39 19.53 34.42
C ASN A 213 3.04 19.13 33.78
N LYS A 214 3.07 18.67 32.53
CA LYS A 214 1.86 18.22 31.82
C LYS A 214 1.18 17.03 32.52
N ILE A 215 1.95 16.08 33.02
CA ILE A 215 1.40 14.95 33.79
C ILE A 215 0.71 15.46 35.05
N ARG A 216 1.33 16.39 35.82
CA ARG A 216 0.73 16.93 37.02
C ARG A 216 -0.59 17.67 36.75
N GLU A 217 -0.62 18.50 35.69
CA GLU A 217 -1.84 19.19 35.23
C GLU A 217 -2.98 18.17 34.92
N ILE A 218 -2.68 17.09 34.19
CA ILE A 218 -3.68 16.08 33.83
C ILE A 218 -4.20 15.36 35.09
N ILE A 219 -3.33 15.04 36.05
CA ILE A 219 -3.75 14.42 37.32
C ILE A 219 -4.64 15.37 38.11
N GLU A 220 -4.30 16.66 38.21
CA GLU A 220 -5.11 17.65 38.88
C GLU A 220 -6.51 17.81 38.27
N LEU A 221 -6.59 17.88 36.93
CA LEU A 221 -7.86 17.91 36.18
C LEU A 221 -8.74 16.66 36.42
N ASN A 222 -8.12 15.51 36.69
CA ASN A 222 -8.83 14.25 36.93
C ASN A 222 -9.01 13.93 38.43
N GLN A 223 -8.60 14.80 39.35
CA GLN A 223 -8.63 14.54 40.79
C GLN A 223 -10.01 14.14 41.31
N LYS A 224 -11.07 14.78 40.80
CA LYS A 224 -12.46 14.46 41.17
C LYS A 224 -12.83 13.03 40.75
N SER A 225 -12.45 12.59 39.58
CA SER A 225 -12.70 11.24 39.06
C SER A 225 -11.93 10.21 39.87
N ILE A 226 -10.66 10.49 40.20
CA ILE A 226 -9.81 9.64 41.03
C ILE A 226 -10.42 9.46 42.42
N ALA A 227 -10.83 10.58 43.07
CA ALA A 227 -11.46 10.55 44.38
C ALA A 227 -12.80 9.76 44.38
N GLN A 228 -13.61 9.90 43.32
CA GLN A 228 -14.87 9.18 43.21
C GLN A 228 -14.67 7.67 42.93
N GLY A 229 -13.59 7.30 42.20
CA GLY A 229 -13.25 5.92 41.90
C GLY A 229 -12.59 5.20 43.07
N GLY A 230 -12.02 5.94 44.02
CA GLY A 230 -11.38 5.39 45.22
C GLY A 230 -10.05 4.68 44.96
N GLN A 231 -9.44 4.85 43.76
CA GLN A 231 -8.11 4.32 43.46
C GLN A 231 -7.02 5.14 44.14
N ILE A 232 -5.88 4.52 44.41
CA ILE A 232 -4.67 5.16 44.96
C ILE A 232 -3.73 5.48 43.82
N VAL A 233 -3.57 6.76 43.48
CA VAL A 233 -2.67 7.20 42.41
C VAL A 233 -1.34 7.64 42.98
N GLU A 234 -0.26 6.99 42.58
CA GLU A 234 1.12 7.30 42.98
C GLU A 234 1.88 7.91 41.78
N LEU A 235 2.51 9.08 42.01
CA LEU A 235 3.34 9.76 41.00
C LEU A 235 4.82 9.61 41.31
N LYS A 236 5.58 9.02 40.37
CA LYS A 236 7.04 8.88 40.41
C LYS A 236 7.68 9.66 39.27
N ILE A 237 7.71 10.98 39.40
CA ILE A 237 8.13 11.92 38.36
C ILE A 237 9.20 12.84 38.95
N PRO A 238 10.36 13.03 38.28
CA PRO A 238 11.38 14.01 38.69
C PRO A 238 10.86 15.43 38.49
N GLY A 239 11.69 16.46 38.84
CA GLY A 239 11.31 17.85 38.81
C GLY A 239 10.80 18.35 37.46
N THR A 240 11.61 18.24 36.43
CA THR A 240 11.33 18.67 35.05
C THR A 240 11.82 17.62 34.07
N LEU A 241 11.12 17.48 32.93
CA LEU A 241 11.43 16.55 31.87
C LEU A 241 11.04 17.17 30.52
N TYR A 242 12.01 17.62 29.73
CA TYR A 242 11.76 18.29 28.45
C TYR A 242 11.75 17.31 27.29
N ILE A 243 10.70 17.44 26.45
CA ILE A 243 10.55 16.68 25.19
C ILE A 243 10.13 17.63 24.06
N TYR A 244 10.45 17.26 22.80
CA TYR A 244 9.98 17.97 21.62
C TYR A 244 8.77 17.26 21.02
N ALA A 245 7.57 17.72 21.35
CA ALA A 245 6.32 17.05 21.00
C ALA A 245 5.16 18.04 20.87
N ASP A 246 4.04 17.56 20.34
CA ASP A 246 2.76 18.30 20.37
C ASP A 246 2.12 18.13 21.74
N GLU A 247 2.13 19.20 22.54
CA GLU A 247 1.67 19.21 23.94
C GLU A 247 0.22 18.75 24.08
N VAL A 248 -0.66 19.18 23.17
CA VAL A 248 -2.08 18.81 23.19
C VAL A 248 -2.25 17.31 22.93
N LYS A 249 -1.50 16.78 21.98
CA LYS A 249 -1.58 15.38 21.60
C LYS A 249 -0.96 14.43 22.61
N ILE A 250 0.21 14.77 23.15
CA ILE A 250 0.80 14.00 24.25
C ILE A 250 -0.08 14.05 25.50
N GLY A 251 -0.67 15.23 25.81
CA GLY A 251 -1.67 15.34 26.87
C GLY A 251 -2.86 14.40 26.67
N GLN A 252 -3.32 14.23 25.43
CA GLN A 252 -4.39 13.30 25.09
C GLN A 252 -3.97 11.84 25.28
N VAL A 253 -2.74 11.46 24.91
CA VAL A 253 -2.17 10.12 25.16
C VAL A 253 -2.20 9.80 26.64
N ILE A 254 -1.66 10.71 27.47
CA ILE A 254 -1.61 10.54 28.93
C ILE A 254 -3.02 10.43 29.52
N THR A 255 -3.95 11.26 29.06
CA THR A 255 -5.36 11.24 29.50
C THR A 255 -6.03 9.92 29.15
N ASN A 256 -5.80 9.39 27.93
CA ASN A 256 -6.35 8.11 27.51
C ASN A 256 -5.79 6.95 28.34
N PHE A 257 -4.49 6.93 28.62
CA PHE A 257 -3.90 5.92 29.50
C PHE A 257 -4.44 6.00 30.92
N LEU A 258 -4.53 7.22 31.49
CA LEU A 258 -5.07 7.42 32.83
C LEU A 258 -6.53 6.98 32.95
N THR A 259 -7.38 7.42 32.02
CA THR A 259 -8.80 7.03 32.03
C THR A 259 -9.01 5.54 31.83
N ASN A 260 -8.13 4.90 31.05
CA ASN A 260 -8.13 3.45 30.89
C ASN A 260 -7.73 2.74 32.20
N ALA A 261 -6.67 3.19 32.87
CA ALA A 261 -6.24 2.67 34.16
C ALA A 261 -7.33 2.85 35.23
N LEU A 262 -7.90 4.06 35.37
CA LEU A 262 -8.98 4.35 36.34
C LEU A 262 -10.21 3.44 36.12
N LYS A 263 -10.50 3.10 34.87
CA LYS A 263 -11.65 2.25 34.54
C LYS A 263 -11.45 0.78 34.92
N HIS A 264 -10.23 0.26 34.74
CA HIS A 264 -9.94 -1.16 34.94
C HIS A 264 -9.35 -1.49 36.32
N THR A 265 -9.20 -0.49 37.18
CA THR A 265 -8.69 -0.60 38.54
C THR A 265 -9.82 -0.43 39.56
N ALA A 266 -9.98 -1.37 40.46
CA ALA A 266 -11.01 -1.27 41.52
C ALA A 266 -10.63 -0.27 42.62
N ALA A 267 -11.61 0.14 43.40
CA ALA A 267 -11.38 0.99 44.57
C ALA A 267 -10.38 0.33 45.55
N GLY A 268 -9.45 1.11 46.07
CA GLY A 268 -8.39 0.64 46.98
C GLY A 268 -7.15 0.02 46.30
N GLN A 269 -7.20 -0.21 44.97
CA GLN A 269 -6.02 -0.64 44.20
C GLN A 269 -5.16 0.53 43.73
N HIS A 270 -3.92 0.23 43.31
CA HIS A 270 -2.93 1.24 42.95
C HIS A 270 -2.86 1.46 41.43
N ILE A 271 -2.62 2.75 41.10
CA ILE A 271 -2.21 3.18 39.75
C ILE A 271 -0.91 3.98 39.94
N THR A 272 0.18 3.49 39.38
CA THR A 272 1.49 4.13 39.41
C THR A 272 1.77 4.81 38.07
N ILE A 273 2.06 6.11 38.11
CA ILE A 273 2.47 6.90 36.96
C ILE A 273 3.92 7.29 37.14
N GLN A 274 4.76 6.86 36.19
CA GLN A 274 6.16 7.24 36.25
C GLN A 274 6.68 7.76 34.93
N ALA A 275 7.60 8.71 35.02
CA ALA A 275 8.32 9.23 33.89
C ALA A 275 9.77 9.48 34.31
N TYR A 276 10.71 9.05 33.47
CA TYR A 276 12.14 9.16 33.78
C TYR A 276 12.97 9.18 32.50
N ARG A 277 14.18 9.71 32.61
CA ARG A 277 15.21 9.61 31.58
C ARG A 277 15.86 8.25 31.64
N LYS A 278 15.95 7.54 30.51
CA LYS A 278 16.69 6.29 30.45
C LYS A 278 18.20 6.55 30.61
N PRO A 279 18.89 5.78 31.46
CA PRO A 279 20.34 5.84 31.52
C PRO A 279 20.92 5.48 30.14
N ASP A 280 21.95 6.21 29.68
CA ASP A 280 22.68 5.96 28.44
C ASP A 280 21.92 6.21 27.12
N GLU A 281 20.68 6.72 27.16
CA GLU A 281 19.86 7.08 26.00
C GLU A 281 19.34 8.50 26.14
N GLU A 282 19.31 9.28 25.05
CA GLU A 282 18.60 10.57 24.97
C GLU A 282 17.09 10.31 24.78
N THR A 283 16.54 9.50 25.68
CA THR A 283 15.17 8.98 25.58
C THR A 283 14.44 9.13 26.89
N MET A 284 13.26 9.72 26.81
CA MET A 284 12.30 9.81 27.89
C MET A 284 11.37 8.63 27.85
N HIS A 285 11.22 7.93 28.97
CA HIS A 285 10.25 6.87 29.18
C HIS A 285 9.11 7.38 30.07
N PHE A 286 7.88 7.13 29.62
CA PHE A 286 6.65 7.36 30.36
C PHE A 286 5.87 6.06 30.45
N GLU A 287 5.35 5.73 31.65
CA GLU A 287 4.46 4.59 31.81
C GLU A 287 3.37 4.85 32.85
N ILE A 288 2.22 4.20 32.63
CA ILE A 288 1.13 4.06 33.62
C ILE A 288 0.94 2.58 33.87
N ARG A 289 1.09 2.18 35.13
CA ARG A 289 0.85 0.83 35.63
C ARG A 289 -0.39 0.84 36.49
N ASP A 290 -1.30 -0.09 36.25
CA ASP A 290 -2.47 -0.38 37.06
C ASP A 290 -2.37 -1.78 37.68
N ASP A 291 -3.00 -1.98 38.84
CA ASP A 291 -3.18 -3.27 39.51
C ASP A 291 -4.54 -3.90 39.18
N GLY A 292 -5.10 -3.61 38.02
CA GLY A 292 -6.42 -4.05 37.57
C GLY A 292 -6.51 -5.52 37.16
N GLU A 293 -7.56 -5.83 36.39
CA GLU A 293 -7.86 -7.21 35.96
C GLU A 293 -6.84 -7.79 34.96
N GLY A 294 -6.04 -6.94 34.32
CA GLY A 294 -5.09 -7.33 33.29
C GLY A 294 -5.73 -7.78 31.98
N ILE A 295 -4.89 -7.97 30.96
CA ILE A 295 -5.28 -8.31 29.59
C ILE A 295 -4.75 -9.69 29.27
N PRO A 296 -5.55 -10.59 28.69
CA PRO A 296 -5.08 -11.91 28.21
C PRO A 296 -4.00 -11.75 27.13
N GLU A 297 -2.99 -12.62 27.13
CA GLU A 297 -1.91 -12.61 26.16
C GLU A 297 -2.40 -12.69 24.70
N SER A 298 -3.46 -13.45 24.45
CA SER A 298 -4.10 -13.55 23.14
C SER A 298 -4.74 -12.26 22.64
N GLU A 299 -5.05 -11.30 23.53
CA GLU A 299 -5.68 -10.01 23.20
C GLU A 299 -4.64 -8.87 23.09
N LEU A 300 -3.43 -9.02 23.64
CA LEU A 300 -2.39 -7.99 23.62
C LEU A 300 -2.04 -7.46 22.23
N PRO A 301 -1.94 -8.28 21.17
CA PRO A 301 -1.65 -7.77 19.82
C PRO A 301 -2.73 -6.84 19.27
N TYR A 302 -3.96 -6.95 19.77
CA TYR A 302 -5.13 -6.27 19.24
C TYR A 302 -5.60 -5.07 20.08
N VAL A 303 -4.98 -4.79 21.24
CA VAL A 303 -5.42 -3.70 22.14
C VAL A 303 -5.34 -2.31 21.50
N TRP A 304 -4.49 -2.14 20.49
CA TRP A 304 -4.32 -0.91 19.73
C TRP A 304 -5.29 -0.81 18.53
N ASP A 305 -6.04 -1.89 18.25
CA ASP A 305 -6.99 -1.92 17.15
C ASP A 305 -8.27 -1.18 17.53
N ARG A 306 -8.92 -0.61 16.53
CA ARG A 306 -10.17 0.14 16.72
C ARG A 306 -11.27 -0.80 17.20
N TYR A 307 -12.11 -0.30 18.12
CA TYR A 307 -13.26 -1.04 18.63
C TYR A 307 -12.92 -2.37 19.32
N HIS A 308 -11.64 -2.63 19.58
CA HIS A 308 -11.27 -3.80 20.36
C HIS A 308 -11.71 -3.58 21.81
N LYS A 309 -12.65 -4.40 22.26
CA LYS A 309 -13.10 -4.46 23.65
C LYS A 309 -12.75 -5.86 24.16
N THR A 310 -12.00 -5.93 25.25
CA THR A 310 -11.68 -7.22 25.85
C THR A 310 -12.97 -7.97 26.21
N SER A 311 -13.00 -9.28 26.02
CA SER A 311 -14.18 -10.14 26.17
C SER A 311 -14.86 -10.04 27.55
N ARG A 312 -14.14 -9.55 28.56
CA ARG A 312 -14.64 -9.34 29.94
C ARG A 312 -15.26 -7.95 30.16
N SER A 313 -15.05 -7.01 29.27
CA SER A 313 -15.51 -5.60 29.40
C SER A 313 -16.98 -5.38 28.99
N PHE A 314 -17.80 -6.42 28.90
CA PHE A 314 -19.23 -6.33 28.54
C PHE A 314 -20.14 -5.69 29.61
N SER A 315 -19.59 -5.00 30.59
CA SER A 315 -20.42 -4.23 31.52
C SER A 315 -21.06 -3.04 30.80
N ARG A 316 -22.37 -3.08 30.62
CA ARG A 316 -23.24 -2.10 29.91
C ARG A 316 -23.15 -0.65 30.42
N ASN A 317 -22.42 -0.38 31.49
CA ASN A 317 -22.37 0.92 32.16
C ASN A 317 -21.14 1.77 31.84
N GLN A 318 -20.25 1.37 30.92
CA GLN A 318 -19.03 2.10 30.66
C GLN A 318 -19.03 2.70 29.26
N LEU A 319 -19.13 4.03 29.20
CA LEU A 319 -19.11 4.93 28.05
C LEU A 319 -17.71 5.01 27.40
N ASN A 320 -17.20 3.89 26.91
CA ASN A 320 -15.93 3.84 26.22
C ASN A 320 -16.13 3.63 24.73
N THR A 321 -15.62 4.55 23.91
CA THR A 321 -15.75 4.52 22.45
C THR A 321 -14.99 3.36 21.81
N GLY A 322 -14.04 2.72 22.53
CA GLY A 322 -13.12 1.74 21.96
C GLY A 322 -12.13 2.34 20.96
N LEU A 323 -12.07 3.66 20.86
CA LEU A 323 -11.18 4.39 19.95
C LEU A 323 -9.96 4.98 20.67
N GLY A 324 -9.98 5.09 22.00
CA GLY A 324 -8.94 5.79 22.78
C GLY A 324 -7.53 5.25 22.53
N LEU A 325 -7.33 3.92 22.57
CA LEU A 325 -6.01 3.32 22.31
C LEU A 325 -5.62 3.38 20.83
N ALA A 326 -6.57 3.34 19.90
CA ALA A 326 -6.30 3.55 18.49
C ALA A 326 -5.86 5.00 18.17
N ILE A 327 -6.43 5.98 18.90
CA ILE A 327 -6.00 7.38 18.82
C ILE A 327 -4.60 7.52 19.43
N VAL A 328 -4.33 6.90 20.57
CA VAL A 328 -2.99 6.87 21.16
C VAL A 328 -1.95 6.35 20.18
N LYS A 329 -2.23 5.21 19.55
CA LYS A 329 -1.36 4.64 18.52
C LYS A 329 -1.11 5.66 17.40
N ALA A 330 -2.16 6.27 16.84
CA ALA A 330 -2.01 7.23 15.75
C ALA A 330 -1.19 8.46 16.13
N ILE A 331 -1.35 8.95 17.37
CA ILE A 331 -0.56 10.07 17.90
C ILE A 331 0.91 9.68 18.06
N LEU A 332 1.19 8.52 18.65
CA LEU A 332 2.55 8.05 18.92
C LEU A 332 3.27 7.69 17.62
N ASP A 333 2.59 7.05 16.67
CA ASP A 333 3.13 6.80 15.32
C ASP A 333 3.49 8.13 14.61
N ALA A 334 2.64 9.16 14.72
CA ALA A 334 2.93 10.48 14.14
C ALA A 334 4.10 11.20 14.82
N HIS A 335 4.42 10.88 16.10
CA HIS A 335 5.57 11.38 16.82
C HIS A 335 6.84 10.55 16.64
N ASP A 336 6.80 9.47 15.85
CA ASP A 336 7.88 8.49 15.70
C ASP A 336 8.29 7.85 17.03
N ALA A 337 7.33 7.75 17.98
CA ALA A 337 7.54 7.25 19.32
C ALA A 337 7.54 5.71 19.36
N GLN A 338 8.31 5.14 20.27
CA GLN A 338 8.16 3.73 20.64
C GLN A 338 7.07 3.64 21.73
N TYR A 339 6.24 2.60 21.68
CA TYR A 339 5.19 2.39 22.68
C TYR A 339 4.85 0.91 22.79
N GLY A 340 4.22 0.57 23.89
CA GLY A 340 3.83 -0.82 24.10
C GLY A 340 2.91 -0.98 25.31
N VAL A 341 2.55 -2.26 25.53
CA VAL A 341 1.77 -2.70 26.68
C VAL A 341 2.36 -4.01 27.19
N THR A 342 2.44 -4.14 28.50
CA THR A 342 2.71 -5.40 29.19
C THR A 342 1.60 -5.65 30.18
N SER A 343 1.06 -6.86 30.22
CA SER A 343 -0.05 -7.17 31.12
C SER A 343 -0.04 -8.64 31.51
N ILE A 344 -0.52 -8.90 32.74
CA ILE A 344 -0.73 -10.24 33.26
C ILE A 344 -2.10 -10.27 33.89
N VAL A 345 -2.93 -11.23 33.47
CA VAL A 345 -4.30 -11.41 34.02
C VAL A 345 -4.25 -11.54 35.55
N GLY A 346 -5.02 -10.69 36.24
CA GLY A 346 -5.10 -10.61 37.69
C GLY A 346 -3.96 -9.87 38.37
N LYS A 347 -3.00 -9.28 37.61
CA LYS A 347 -1.90 -8.48 38.13
C LYS A 347 -1.85 -7.06 37.58
N GLY A 348 -2.74 -6.75 36.62
CA GLY A 348 -2.84 -5.44 36.00
C GLY A 348 -2.06 -5.30 34.69
N SER A 349 -1.99 -4.06 34.22
CA SER A 349 -1.39 -3.71 32.93
C SER A 349 -0.43 -2.52 33.08
N THR A 350 0.55 -2.42 32.20
CA THR A 350 1.47 -1.29 32.07
C THR A 350 1.46 -0.83 30.63
N PHE A 351 0.97 0.39 30.39
CA PHE A 351 1.04 1.08 29.10
C PHE A 351 2.17 2.09 29.13
N TRP A 352 3.00 2.14 28.09
CA TRP A 352 4.18 2.98 28.06
C TRP A 352 4.43 3.56 26.67
N PHE A 353 5.16 4.67 26.64
CA PHE A 353 5.75 5.23 25.42
C PHE A 353 7.12 5.85 25.70
N GLU A 354 7.89 6.03 24.63
CA GLU A 354 9.22 6.63 24.65
C GLU A 354 9.35 7.69 23.58
N LEU A 355 9.89 8.82 23.96
CA LEU A 355 10.19 9.94 23.06
C LEU A 355 11.63 10.41 23.26
N ARG A 356 12.21 10.99 22.21
CA ARG A 356 13.53 11.61 22.34
C ARG A 356 13.46 12.81 23.28
N GLU A 357 14.44 12.87 24.17
CA GLU A 357 14.64 14.03 25.04
C GLU A 357 15.10 15.24 24.22
N THR A 358 14.74 16.43 24.64
CA THR A 358 15.33 17.67 24.18
C THR A 358 15.90 18.41 25.38
N HIS A 359 17.02 19.10 25.17
CA HIS A 359 17.55 20.03 26.16
C HIS A 359 16.70 21.31 26.14
N GLU A 360 16.58 21.95 27.31
CA GLU A 360 15.96 23.27 27.43
C GLU A 360 16.57 24.24 26.40
N ALA A 361 15.73 24.92 25.62
CA ALA A 361 16.18 25.89 24.62
C ALA A 361 16.49 27.23 25.27
#